data_b7180d627046254421814042c6e9077b
#
_entry.id   b7180d627046254421814042c6e9077b
#
_cell.length_a   1.000
_cell.length_b   1.000
_cell.length_c   1.000
_cell.angle_alpha   90.00
_cell.angle_beta   90.00
_cell.angle_gamma   90.00
#
_symmetry.space_group_name_H-M   'P 1'
#
loop_
_entity.id
_entity.type
_entity.pdbx_description
1 polymer ?
#
loop_
_entity_poly.entity_id
_entity_poly.type
_entity_poly.pdbx_seq_one_letter_code
_entity_poly.pdbx_strand_id
1 'polypeptide(L)'
;ENVIIIYRSLQKDFFQYLLKLNRTSSQLELYKKADNSVLHKYYSIRSDFDSSNYVMYEEIKSMDCIYGGEKSSTPTGIFQVEGKSAEEYVSGYYPELDQVKFFGYLVIFEDYFIHSDLYASNATKETMQDYEPVSKDDTFTSGCIRVSQENLNWLLENIDVGTTVIM
;
A
#
# COMPACT_ATOMS: atom_id res chain seq x y z
N GLU A 1 6.86 -7.85 -17.06
CA GLU A 1 5.65 -7.95 -16.23
C GLU A 1 5.95 -8.76 -14.98
N ASN A 2 5.51 -8.26 -13.81
CA ASN A 2 5.76 -8.89 -12.53
C ASN A 2 4.57 -9.79 -12.13
N VAL A 3 4.90 -10.93 -11.55
CA VAL A 3 3.92 -11.91 -11.07
C VAL A 3 4.29 -12.33 -9.66
N ILE A 4 3.30 -12.45 -8.78
CA ILE A 4 3.46 -13.01 -7.43
C ILE A 4 2.67 -14.32 -7.39
N ILE A 5 3.31 -15.38 -6.90
CA ILE A 5 2.71 -16.69 -6.74
C ILE A 5 2.71 -17.06 -5.26
N ILE A 6 1.54 -17.39 -4.73
CA ILE A 6 1.38 -17.76 -3.32
C ILE A 6 0.93 -19.22 -3.23
N TYR A 7 1.63 -19.99 -2.41
CA TYR A 7 1.25 -21.36 -2.10
C TYR A 7 0.07 -21.36 -1.10
N ARG A 8 -1.01 -22.07 -1.41
CA ARG A 8 -2.26 -22.03 -0.65
C ARG A 8 -2.15 -22.42 0.82
N SER A 9 -1.16 -23.25 1.19
CA SER A 9 -0.96 -23.62 2.59
C SER A 9 -0.44 -22.48 3.47
N LEU A 10 0.08 -21.39 2.86
CA LEU A 10 0.65 -20.26 3.56
C LEU A 10 -0.39 -19.17 3.90
N GLN A 11 -1.54 -19.23 3.25
CA GLN A 11 -2.59 -18.24 3.42
C GLN A 11 -3.97 -18.89 3.23
N LYS A 12 -4.93 -18.57 4.10
CA LYS A 12 -6.28 -19.15 4.03
C LYS A 12 -7.19 -18.40 3.09
N ASP A 13 -7.15 -17.07 3.14
CA ASP A 13 -8.01 -16.19 2.37
C ASP A 13 -7.23 -15.50 1.26
N PHE A 14 -7.80 -15.46 0.07
CA PHE A 14 -7.22 -14.83 -1.10
C PHE A 14 -8.15 -13.75 -1.62
N PHE A 15 -7.72 -12.49 -1.44
CA PHE A 15 -8.42 -11.32 -1.91
C PHE A 15 -8.12 -11.05 -3.38
N GLN A 16 -8.95 -10.21 -4.00
CA GLN A 16 -8.80 -9.87 -5.41
C GLN A 16 -7.49 -9.13 -5.71
N TYR A 17 -7.00 -8.35 -4.75
CA TYR A 17 -5.80 -7.53 -4.89
C TYR A 17 -4.73 -7.94 -3.88
N LEU A 18 -3.50 -7.55 -4.19
CA LEU A 18 -2.33 -7.63 -3.32
C LEU A 18 -1.49 -6.38 -3.54
N LEU A 19 -0.92 -5.85 -2.47
CA LEU A 19 -0.01 -4.71 -2.51
C LEU A 19 1.42 -5.14 -2.18
N LYS A 20 2.38 -4.54 -2.88
CA LYS A 20 3.82 -4.75 -2.60
C LYS A 20 4.58 -3.44 -2.67
N LEU A 21 5.34 -3.14 -1.63
CA LEU A 21 6.28 -2.03 -1.64
C LEU A 21 7.56 -2.42 -2.38
N ASN A 22 7.82 -1.77 -3.51
CA ASN A 22 9.07 -1.89 -4.23
C ASN A 22 10.02 -0.77 -3.78
N ARG A 23 10.98 -1.11 -2.92
CA ARG A 23 11.93 -0.14 -2.35
C ARG A 23 12.98 0.34 -3.36
N THR A 24 13.24 -0.44 -4.38
CA THR A 24 14.21 -0.08 -5.44
C THR A 24 13.67 1.02 -6.34
N SER A 25 12.39 0.93 -6.71
CA SER A 25 11.73 1.91 -7.59
C SER A 25 10.96 3.00 -6.84
N SER A 26 10.82 2.90 -5.51
CA SER A 26 9.98 3.76 -4.68
C SER A 26 8.52 3.77 -5.17
N GLN A 27 7.98 2.58 -5.36
CA GLN A 27 6.61 2.40 -5.83
C GLN A 27 5.84 1.41 -4.97
N LEU A 28 4.57 1.70 -4.75
CA LEU A 28 3.60 0.76 -4.24
C LEU A 28 2.95 0.07 -5.45
N GLU A 29 3.28 -1.19 -5.63
CA GLU A 29 2.79 -2.00 -6.74
C GLU A 29 1.45 -2.64 -6.37
N LEU A 30 0.49 -2.54 -7.28
CA LEU A 30 -0.82 -3.17 -7.17
C LEU A 30 -0.89 -4.40 -8.07
N TYR A 31 -1.22 -5.53 -7.47
CA TYR A 31 -1.41 -6.79 -8.15
C TYR A 31 -2.88 -7.20 -8.08
N LYS A 32 -3.35 -7.84 -9.14
CA LYS A 32 -4.69 -8.41 -9.22
C LYS A 32 -4.61 -9.92 -9.38
N LYS A 33 -5.48 -10.63 -8.68
CA LYS A 33 -5.62 -12.09 -8.78
C LYS A 33 -5.88 -12.48 -10.23
N ALA A 34 -5.09 -13.44 -10.74
CA ALA A 34 -5.14 -13.92 -12.10
C ALA A 34 -5.52 -15.39 -12.15
N ASP A 35 -5.92 -15.84 -13.33
CA ASP A 35 -6.13 -17.26 -13.60
C ASP A 35 -4.79 -18.01 -13.59
N ASN A 36 -4.78 -19.24 -13.09
CA ASN A 36 -3.57 -20.06 -13.01
C ASN A 36 -2.96 -20.40 -14.39
N SER A 37 -3.70 -20.24 -15.47
CA SER A 37 -3.17 -20.37 -16.84
C SER A 37 -2.05 -19.38 -17.16
N VAL A 38 -1.98 -18.27 -16.42
CA VAL A 38 -0.92 -17.27 -16.51
C VAL A 38 0.46 -17.86 -16.20
N LEU A 39 0.53 -18.91 -15.35
CA LEU A 39 1.78 -19.62 -15.08
C LEU A 39 2.45 -20.12 -16.35
N HIS A 40 1.68 -20.69 -17.25
CA HIS A 40 2.20 -21.22 -18.52
C HIS A 40 2.64 -20.14 -19.49
N LYS A 41 2.12 -18.93 -19.34
CA LYS A 41 2.52 -17.78 -20.14
C LYS A 41 3.93 -17.27 -19.79
N TYR A 42 4.29 -17.31 -18.51
CA TYR A 42 5.55 -16.70 -18.02
C TYR A 42 6.62 -17.72 -17.65
N TYR A 43 6.25 -18.98 -17.40
CA TYR A 43 7.17 -19.98 -16.88
C TYR A 43 7.03 -21.31 -17.62
N SER A 44 8.16 -21.99 -17.84
CA SER A 44 8.18 -23.42 -18.18
C SER A 44 7.84 -24.23 -16.93
N ILE A 45 6.72 -24.93 -16.95
CA ILE A 45 6.22 -25.68 -15.83
C ILE A 45 6.35 -27.17 -16.09
N ARG A 46 6.79 -27.91 -15.09
CA ARG A 46 6.86 -29.37 -15.15
C ARG A 46 5.46 -29.97 -15.32
N SER A 47 5.40 -31.11 -15.98
CA SER A 47 4.14 -31.82 -16.23
C SER A 47 3.43 -32.32 -14.97
N ASP A 48 4.18 -32.51 -13.88
CA ASP A 48 3.69 -32.93 -12.56
C ASP A 48 3.31 -31.74 -11.65
N PHE A 49 3.41 -30.50 -12.14
CA PHE A 49 3.03 -29.32 -11.39
C PHE A 49 1.51 -29.20 -11.25
N ASP A 50 1.03 -29.15 -10.02
CA ASP A 50 -0.37 -28.89 -9.73
C ASP A 50 -0.62 -27.41 -9.44
N SER A 51 -1.11 -26.69 -10.43
CA SER A 51 -1.41 -25.24 -10.33
C SER A 51 -2.52 -24.92 -9.32
N SER A 52 -3.36 -25.90 -8.94
CA SER A 52 -4.44 -25.69 -7.97
C SER A 52 -3.91 -25.39 -6.55
N ASN A 53 -2.65 -25.75 -6.25
CA ASN A 53 -2.00 -25.44 -4.98
C ASN A 53 -1.53 -23.98 -4.84
N TYR A 54 -1.68 -23.16 -5.88
CA TYR A 54 -1.15 -21.82 -5.94
C TYR A 54 -2.23 -20.79 -6.30
N VAL A 55 -2.04 -19.58 -5.85
CA VAL A 55 -2.79 -18.42 -6.28
C VAL A 55 -1.84 -17.43 -6.92
N MET A 56 -2.23 -16.88 -8.06
CA MET A 56 -1.41 -15.97 -8.83
C MET A 56 -1.97 -14.57 -8.82
N TYR A 57 -1.04 -13.62 -8.79
CA TYR A 57 -1.32 -12.20 -8.92
C TYR A 57 -0.43 -11.59 -10.01
N GLU A 58 -1.03 -10.81 -10.90
CA GLU A 58 -0.32 -10.03 -11.92
C GLU A 58 -0.31 -8.55 -11.54
N GLU A 59 0.83 -7.90 -11.72
CA GLU A 59 0.93 -6.46 -11.55
C GLU A 59 0.05 -5.74 -12.58
N ILE A 60 -0.79 -4.84 -12.10
CA ILE A 60 -1.69 -4.04 -12.95
C ILE A 60 -1.41 -2.56 -12.88
N LYS A 61 -0.73 -2.09 -11.82
CA LYS A 61 -0.43 -0.67 -11.62
C LYS A 61 0.73 -0.50 -10.65
N SER A 62 1.53 0.52 -10.86
CA SER A 62 2.51 1.04 -9.91
C SER A 62 2.13 2.46 -9.50
N MET A 63 2.19 2.75 -8.21
CA MET A 63 1.89 4.04 -7.62
C MET A 63 3.17 4.62 -7.04
N ASP A 64 3.57 5.80 -7.46
CA ASP A 64 4.71 6.47 -6.85
C ASP A 64 4.45 6.67 -5.37
N CYS A 65 5.44 6.38 -4.54
CA CYS A 65 5.33 6.54 -3.10
C CYS A 65 6.65 6.97 -2.47
N ILE A 66 6.55 7.46 -1.25
CA ILE A 66 7.67 7.55 -0.33
C ILE A 66 7.39 6.67 0.88
N TYR A 67 8.42 6.26 1.58
CA TYR A 67 8.36 5.38 2.74
C TYR A 67 9.42 5.76 3.77
N GLY A 68 9.57 4.97 4.83
CA GLY A 68 10.46 5.30 5.94
C GLY A 68 11.93 5.42 5.57
N GLY A 69 12.58 6.44 6.12
CA GLY A 69 14.01 6.66 5.98
C GLY A 69 14.85 5.78 6.93
N GLU A 70 16.17 5.97 6.93
CA GLU A 70 17.11 5.16 7.70
C GLU A 70 16.84 5.16 9.22
N LYS A 71 16.38 6.29 9.76
CA LYS A 71 16.13 6.45 11.21
C LYS A 71 14.77 5.90 11.65
N SER A 72 13.85 5.71 10.73
CA SER A 72 12.50 5.24 11.02
C SER A 72 11.97 4.47 9.81
N SER A 73 12.55 3.30 9.58
CA SER A 73 12.29 2.49 8.40
C SER A 73 10.89 1.86 8.42
N THR A 74 10.31 1.73 7.24
CA THR A 74 9.11 0.92 7.04
C THR A 74 9.43 -0.55 7.34
N PRO A 75 8.61 -1.27 8.13
CA PRO A 75 8.82 -2.67 8.45
C PRO A 75 8.93 -3.54 7.19
N THR A 76 9.67 -4.63 7.29
CA THR A 76 9.79 -5.63 6.23
C THR A 76 9.02 -6.89 6.62
N GLY A 77 8.26 -7.44 5.70
CA GLY A 77 7.52 -8.68 5.93
C GLY A 77 6.24 -8.78 5.11
N ILE A 78 5.41 -9.74 5.48
CA ILE A 78 4.11 -9.99 4.88
C ILE A 78 3.05 -9.59 5.91
N PHE A 79 2.24 -8.61 5.56
CA PHE A 79 1.21 -8.04 6.43
C PHE A 79 -0.16 -8.14 5.75
N GLN A 80 -1.19 -7.77 6.48
CA GLN A 80 -2.54 -7.62 5.96
C GLN A 80 -3.08 -6.24 6.32
N VAL A 81 -3.96 -5.71 5.48
CA VAL A 81 -4.71 -4.50 5.82
C VAL A 81 -5.59 -4.82 7.03
N GLU A 82 -5.32 -4.17 8.15
CA GLU A 82 -6.03 -4.40 9.43
C GLU A 82 -7.27 -3.52 9.57
N GLY A 83 -7.32 -2.42 8.86
CA GLY A 83 -8.43 -1.48 8.88
C GLY A 83 -8.27 -0.40 7.83
N LYS A 84 -9.34 0.33 7.58
CA LYS A 84 -9.32 1.51 6.69
C LYS A 84 -10.34 2.54 7.13
N SER A 85 -10.06 3.81 6.85
CA SER A 85 -10.98 4.93 7.09
C SER A 85 -10.81 5.98 6.01
N ALA A 86 -11.91 6.59 5.59
CA ALA A 86 -11.91 7.75 4.70
C ALA A 86 -11.88 9.09 5.46
N GLU A 87 -11.90 9.03 6.79
CA GLU A 87 -11.92 10.21 7.67
C GLU A 87 -10.51 10.79 7.88
N GLU A 88 -10.45 11.98 8.44
CA GLU A 88 -9.19 12.59 8.81
C GLU A 88 -8.50 11.84 9.95
N TYR A 89 -7.19 11.85 9.93
CA TYR A 89 -6.33 11.41 11.03
C TYR A 89 -5.45 12.57 11.46
N VAL A 90 -5.42 12.85 12.76
CA VAL A 90 -4.57 13.88 13.33
C VAL A 90 -3.31 13.25 13.89
N SER A 91 -2.17 13.61 13.32
CA SER A 91 -0.86 13.18 13.79
C SER A 91 -0.31 14.19 14.81
N GLY A 92 0.21 13.69 15.90
CA GLY A 92 0.70 14.51 17.01
C GLY A 92 2.02 15.22 16.76
N TYR A 93 2.76 14.89 15.71
CA TYR A 93 4.09 15.44 15.50
C TYR A 93 4.47 15.59 14.02
N TYR A 94 4.89 16.79 13.69
CA TYR A 94 5.63 17.12 12.47
C TYR A 94 6.58 18.28 12.79
N PRO A 95 7.81 18.32 12.26
CA PRO A 95 8.76 19.40 12.57
C PRO A 95 8.13 20.78 12.38
N GLU A 96 8.28 21.64 13.38
CA GLU A 96 7.80 23.02 13.40
C GLU A 96 6.27 23.21 13.46
N LEU A 97 5.50 22.11 13.55
CA LEU A 97 4.04 22.15 13.66
C LEU A 97 3.56 21.30 14.83
N ASP A 98 2.59 21.82 15.59
CA ASP A 98 2.01 21.11 16.71
C ASP A 98 1.16 19.90 16.27
N GLN A 99 0.48 20.05 15.14
CA GLN A 99 -0.38 19.02 14.58
C GLN A 99 -0.40 19.10 13.06
N VAL A 100 -0.43 17.93 12.44
CA VAL A 100 -0.72 17.75 11.02
C VAL A 100 -1.82 16.72 10.85
N LYS A 101 -2.47 16.71 9.72
CA LYS A 101 -3.49 15.72 9.42
C LYS A 101 -3.40 15.22 7.97
N PHE A 102 -3.94 14.06 7.76
CA PHE A 102 -4.16 13.49 6.43
C PHE A 102 -5.59 12.94 6.33
N PHE A 103 -6.05 12.74 5.11
CA PHE A 103 -7.45 12.44 4.79
C PHE A 103 -7.56 11.06 4.17
N GLY A 104 -7.95 10.11 5.00
CA GLY A 104 -8.04 8.71 4.65
C GLY A 104 -6.74 7.93 4.89
N TYR A 105 -6.88 6.66 5.24
CA TYR A 105 -5.75 5.78 5.50
C TYR A 105 -6.13 4.30 5.49
N LEU A 106 -5.15 3.44 5.21
CA LEU A 106 -5.21 1.99 5.45
C LEU A 106 -4.21 1.66 6.56
N VAL A 107 -4.65 0.90 7.55
CA VAL A 107 -3.80 0.40 8.63
C VAL A 107 -3.16 -0.90 8.19
N ILE A 108 -1.83 -0.98 8.21
CA ILE A 108 -1.09 -2.17 7.81
C ILE A 108 -0.59 -2.94 9.02
N PHE A 109 0.02 -2.24 9.97
CA PHE A 109 0.59 -2.82 11.17
C PHE A 109 0.77 -1.73 12.22
N GLU A 110 0.16 -1.89 13.41
CA GLU A 110 0.24 -0.90 14.50
C GLU A 110 -0.03 0.54 13.99
N ASP A 111 0.97 1.40 14.09
CA ASP A 111 0.91 2.81 13.64
C ASP A 111 1.45 3.01 12.22
N TYR A 112 1.68 1.93 11.48
CA TYR A 112 2.13 2.00 10.09
C TYR A 112 0.94 1.97 9.15
N PHE A 113 0.77 3.09 8.42
CA PHE A 113 -0.36 3.30 7.51
C PHE A 113 0.09 3.48 6.07
N ILE A 114 -0.84 3.26 5.14
CA ILE A 114 -0.80 3.85 3.81
C ILE A 114 -1.72 5.07 3.85
N HIS A 115 -1.18 6.25 3.54
CA HIS A 115 -1.93 7.51 3.53
C HIS A 115 -1.41 8.46 2.45
N SER A 116 -1.95 9.67 2.38
CA SER A 116 -1.53 10.69 1.42
C SER A 116 -0.72 11.81 2.10
N ASP A 117 -0.61 12.94 1.42
CA ASP A 117 0.08 14.12 1.92
C ASP A 117 -0.46 14.62 3.26
N LEU A 118 0.43 15.29 4.00
CA LEU A 118 0.12 15.91 5.28
C LEU A 118 -0.23 17.38 5.08
N TYR A 119 -1.24 17.82 5.82
CA TYR A 119 -1.75 19.19 5.81
C TYR A 119 -1.69 19.80 7.21
N ALA A 120 -1.61 21.13 7.28
CA ALA A 120 -1.72 21.84 8.54
C ALA A 120 -3.13 21.68 9.13
N SER A 121 -3.26 21.94 10.42
CA SER A 121 -4.49 21.68 11.19
C SER A 121 -5.73 22.46 10.71
N ASN A 122 -5.55 23.55 9.97
CA ASN A 122 -6.63 24.36 9.42
C ASN A 122 -7.27 23.77 8.14
N ALA A 123 -6.65 22.81 7.49
CA ALA A 123 -7.25 22.11 6.35
C ALA A 123 -8.37 21.18 6.80
N THR A 124 -9.40 21.04 5.98
CA THR A 124 -10.47 20.05 6.13
C THR A 124 -10.56 19.20 4.88
N LYS A 125 -11.33 18.12 4.93
CA LYS A 125 -11.54 17.24 3.77
C LYS A 125 -12.11 18.00 2.56
N GLU A 126 -12.96 18.98 2.81
CA GLU A 126 -13.59 19.82 1.78
C GLU A 126 -12.66 20.90 1.23
N THR A 127 -11.71 21.37 2.04
CA THR A 127 -10.85 22.51 1.70
C THR A 127 -9.39 22.13 1.42
N MET A 128 -8.98 20.88 1.64
CA MET A 128 -7.59 20.46 1.52
C MET A 128 -6.98 20.77 0.15
N GLN A 129 -7.77 20.75 -0.90
CA GLN A 129 -7.35 21.07 -2.25
C GLN A 129 -6.90 22.53 -2.45
N ASP A 130 -7.31 23.42 -1.53
CA ASP A 130 -6.95 24.83 -1.55
C ASP A 130 -5.64 25.11 -0.79
N TYR A 131 -5.07 24.10 -0.16
CA TYR A 131 -3.85 24.19 0.63
C TYR A 131 -2.71 23.42 -0.02
N GLU A 132 -1.52 23.96 0.08
CA GLU A 132 -0.32 23.24 -0.26
C GLU A 132 0.01 22.27 0.89
N PRO A 133 0.28 20.97 0.60
CA PRO A 133 0.69 20.04 1.63
C PRO A 133 1.97 20.47 2.32
N VAL A 134 2.01 20.38 3.65
CA VAL A 134 3.24 20.64 4.42
C VAL A 134 4.34 19.62 4.11
N SER A 135 3.96 18.47 3.59
CA SER A 135 4.83 17.35 3.24
C SER A 135 5.33 17.35 1.80
N LYS A 136 5.03 18.38 1.00
CA LYS A 136 5.30 18.41 -0.44
C LYS A 136 6.76 18.15 -0.84
N ASP A 137 7.70 18.55 0.01
CA ASP A 137 9.13 18.41 -0.24
C ASP A 137 9.75 17.21 0.49
N ASP A 138 8.95 16.41 1.18
CA ASP A 138 9.43 15.22 1.88
C ASP A 138 9.94 14.17 0.89
N THR A 139 11.09 13.58 1.20
CA THR A 139 11.69 12.48 0.43
C THR A 139 11.58 11.13 1.13
N PHE A 140 11.18 11.12 2.41
CA PHE A 140 10.93 9.93 3.22
C PHE A 140 9.90 10.26 4.30
N THR A 141 9.36 9.22 4.91
CA THR A 141 8.41 9.31 6.03
C THR A 141 9.01 8.79 7.33
N SER A 142 8.23 8.80 8.40
CA SER A 142 8.58 8.15 9.68
C SER A 142 8.21 6.66 9.72
N GLY A 143 8.00 6.03 8.57
CA GLY A 143 7.71 4.60 8.43
C GLY A 143 6.45 4.27 7.66
N CYS A 144 5.47 5.18 7.58
CA CYS A 144 4.28 5.01 6.75
C CYS A 144 4.63 5.01 5.25
N ILE A 145 3.75 4.45 4.45
CA ILE A 145 3.81 4.54 2.99
C ILE A 145 2.89 5.69 2.57
N ARG A 146 3.43 6.66 1.84
CA ARG A 146 2.68 7.82 1.37
C ARG A 146 2.54 7.79 -0.15
N VAL A 147 1.29 7.80 -0.61
CA VAL A 147 0.90 7.86 -2.02
C VAL A 147 0.15 9.16 -2.31
N SER A 148 -0.16 9.44 -3.57
CA SER A 148 -1.03 10.56 -3.92
C SER A 148 -2.44 10.38 -3.35
N GLN A 149 -3.16 11.47 -3.13
CA GLN A 149 -4.55 11.42 -2.66
C GLN A 149 -5.45 10.66 -3.64
N GLU A 150 -5.23 10.81 -4.94
CA GLU A 150 -5.97 10.07 -5.97
C GLU A 150 -5.78 8.57 -5.82
N ASN A 151 -4.53 8.13 -5.68
CA ASN A 151 -4.23 6.71 -5.48
C ASN A 151 -4.78 6.19 -4.15
N LEU A 152 -4.68 6.98 -3.08
CA LEU A 152 -5.27 6.60 -1.79
C LEU A 152 -6.78 6.43 -1.88
N ASN A 153 -7.48 7.35 -2.52
CA ASN A 153 -8.94 7.26 -2.69
C ASN A 153 -9.31 5.96 -3.43
N TRP A 154 -8.57 5.61 -4.48
CA TRP A 154 -8.77 4.36 -5.18
C TRP A 154 -8.54 3.13 -4.26
N LEU A 155 -7.47 3.16 -3.46
CA LEU A 155 -7.18 2.08 -2.50
C LEU A 155 -8.29 1.93 -1.47
N LEU A 156 -8.81 3.03 -0.93
CA LEU A 156 -9.91 3.02 0.04
C LEU A 156 -11.19 2.39 -0.53
N GLU A 157 -11.47 2.63 -1.80
CA GLU A 157 -12.65 2.07 -2.48
C GLU A 157 -12.50 0.59 -2.82
N ASN A 158 -11.30 0.14 -3.18
CA ASN A 158 -11.10 -1.16 -3.83
C ASN A 158 -10.35 -2.20 -2.96
N ILE A 159 -9.58 -1.78 -1.97
CA ILE A 159 -8.82 -2.69 -1.13
C ILE A 159 -9.65 -3.07 0.11
N ASP A 160 -9.88 -4.35 0.29
CA ASP A 160 -10.58 -4.88 1.45
C ASP A 160 -9.64 -5.07 2.64
N VAL A 161 -10.21 -4.96 3.84
CA VAL A 161 -9.53 -5.38 5.07
C VAL A 161 -9.20 -6.88 4.95
N GLY A 162 -7.97 -7.24 5.28
CA GLY A 162 -7.44 -8.58 5.09
C GLY A 162 -6.55 -8.74 3.84
N THR A 163 -6.56 -7.77 2.91
CA THR A 163 -5.69 -7.78 1.73
C THR A 163 -4.22 -7.88 2.13
N THR A 164 -3.47 -8.75 1.48
CA THR A 164 -2.04 -8.94 1.72
C THR A 164 -1.23 -7.73 1.26
N VAL A 165 -0.31 -7.29 2.12
CA VAL A 165 0.66 -6.23 1.83
C VAL A 165 2.06 -6.75 2.09
N ILE A 166 2.89 -6.80 1.06
CA ILE A 166 4.30 -7.18 1.15
C ILE A 166 5.14 -5.90 1.25
N MET A 167 5.91 -5.79 2.32
CA MET A 167 6.79 -4.63 2.54
C MET A 167 8.26 -5.01 2.66
#